data_630fe10b5222ec26d7bc1c8ed7925e59
#
_entry.id   630fe10b5222ec26d7bc1c8ed7925e59
#
_cell.length_a   1.000
_cell.length_b   1.000
_cell.length_c   1.000
_cell.angle_alpha   90.00
_cell.angle_beta   90.00
_cell.angle_gamma   90.00
#
_symmetry.space_group_name_H-M   'P 1'
#
loop_
_entity.id
_entity.type
_entity.pdbx_description
1 polymer ?
#
loop_
_entity_poly.entity_id
_entity_poly.type
_entity_poly.pdbx_seq_one_letter_code
_entity_poly.pdbx_strand_id
1 'polypeptide(L)'
;MNGYQISKLTVLCFFVNFVGAKAVAQESEDFDAAAKYQTTCFACHGTGQAHAPVVGDIIEWEIRLEKGLETLLQSTINGLNGMMPARGLCSDCTDDDLKAIVQYMIDESQ
;
A
#
# COMPACT_ATOMS: atom_id res chain seq x y z
N MET A 1 10.22 46.86 62.20
CA MET A 1 11.49 47.11 61.58
C MET A 1 11.82 45.94 60.67
N ASN A 2 12.03 46.23 59.45
CA ASN A 2 12.55 45.43 58.37
C ASN A 2 11.77 44.12 58.00
N GLY A 3 10.72 44.32 57.25
CA GLY A 3 10.07 43.24 56.49
C GLY A 3 10.93 42.85 55.30
N TYR A 4 11.43 41.67 55.34
CA TYR A 4 12.06 41.03 54.14
C TYR A 4 10.98 40.42 53.25
N GLN A 5 10.65 41.13 52.19
CA GLN A 5 9.76 40.62 51.16
C GLN A 5 10.55 39.62 50.31
N ILE A 6 10.33 38.34 50.54
CA ILE A 6 10.85 37.28 49.66
C ILE A 6 9.93 37.19 48.44
N SER A 7 10.39 37.78 47.34
CA SER A 7 9.77 37.64 46.05
C SER A 7 9.83 36.17 45.62
N LYS A 8 8.66 35.52 45.57
CA LYS A 8 8.53 34.19 45.01
C LYS A 8 8.67 34.29 43.50
N LEU A 9 9.87 33.96 42.98
CA LEU A 9 10.14 33.80 41.57
C LEU A 9 9.49 32.48 41.13
N THR A 10 8.32 32.57 40.56
CA THR A 10 7.64 31.40 39.95
C THR A 10 8.35 31.05 38.66
N VAL A 11 9.20 30.04 38.72
CA VAL A 11 9.79 29.46 37.53
C VAL A 11 8.69 28.67 36.77
N LEU A 12 8.16 29.27 35.74
CA LEU A 12 7.21 28.63 34.83
C LEU A 12 8.00 27.71 33.90
N CYS A 13 8.08 26.43 34.25
CA CYS A 13 8.60 25.41 33.33
C CYS A 13 7.63 25.26 32.19
N PHE A 14 7.97 25.83 31.03
CA PHE A 14 7.33 25.48 29.77
C PHE A 14 7.77 24.08 29.35
N PHE A 15 6.94 23.09 29.63
CA PHE A 15 7.06 21.79 28.96
C PHE A 15 6.61 21.96 27.51
N VAL A 16 7.58 22.14 26.63
CA VAL A 16 7.33 22.01 25.18
C VAL A 16 7.12 20.52 24.91
N ASN A 17 5.86 20.11 24.86
CA ASN A 17 5.49 18.81 24.32
C ASN A 17 5.80 18.82 22.82
N PHE A 18 6.94 18.26 22.44
CA PHE A 18 7.28 17.95 21.07
C PHE A 18 6.45 16.70 20.68
N VAL A 19 5.20 16.92 20.28
CA VAL A 19 4.39 15.88 19.64
C VAL A 19 5.01 15.68 18.27
N GLY A 20 5.86 14.66 18.15
CA GLY A 20 6.34 14.19 16.87
C GLY A 20 5.16 13.69 16.07
N ALA A 21 4.68 14.48 15.14
CA ALA A 21 3.72 14.04 14.14
C ALA A 21 4.42 12.99 13.27
N LYS A 22 4.16 11.69 13.56
CA LYS A 22 4.43 10.64 12.59
C LYS A 22 3.50 10.94 11.42
N ALA A 23 4.08 11.27 10.28
CA ALA A 23 3.35 11.29 9.04
C ALA A 23 2.94 9.84 8.76
N VAL A 24 1.71 9.49 9.14
CA VAL A 24 1.06 8.27 8.71
C VAL A 24 0.78 8.50 7.23
N ALA A 25 1.40 7.70 6.35
CA ALA A 25 0.99 7.64 4.96
C ALA A 25 -0.51 7.32 4.97
N GLN A 26 -1.32 8.24 4.48
CA GLN A 26 -2.75 8.07 4.36
C GLN A 26 -2.96 7.02 3.27
N GLU A 27 -3.03 5.73 3.66
CA GLU A 27 -3.79 4.77 2.89
C GLU A 27 -5.20 5.34 2.82
N SER A 28 -5.72 5.47 1.63
CA SER A 28 -7.11 5.87 1.45
C SER A 28 -7.96 4.84 2.20
N GLU A 29 -8.57 5.23 3.32
CA GLU A 29 -9.30 4.35 4.24
C GLU A 29 -10.53 3.67 3.60
N ASP A 30 -10.70 3.78 2.27
CA ASP A 30 -11.91 3.36 1.56
C ASP A 30 -11.65 2.47 0.33
N PHE A 31 -10.37 2.13 0.02
CA PHE A 31 -10.06 1.26 -1.12
C PHE A 31 -9.92 -0.20 -0.70
N ASP A 32 -10.87 -1.04 -1.11
CA ASP A 32 -10.84 -2.47 -0.87
C ASP A 32 -10.15 -3.20 -2.04
N ALA A 33 -8.86 -3.48 -1.87
CA ALA A 33 -8.04 -4.16 -2.87
C ALA A 33 -8.55 -5.59 -3.17
N ALA A 34 -9.05 -6.31 -2.17
CA ALA A 34 -9.59 -7.66 -2.34
C ALA A 34 -10.88 -7.63 -3.17
N ALA A 35 -11.80 -6.74 -2.85
CA ALA A 35 -13.03 -6.58 -3.63
C ALA A 35 -12.74 -6.13 -5.06
N LYS A 36 -11.78 -5.22 -5.25
CA LYS A 36 -11.40 -4.75 -6.58
C LYS A 36 -10.71 -5.84 -7.39
N TYR A 37 -9.83 -6.64 -6.76
CA TYR A 37 -9.24 -7.83 -7.39
C TYR A 37 -10.32 -8.78 -7.92
N GLN A 38 -11.34 -9.08 -7.15
CA GLN A 38 -12.41 -10.00 -7.54
C GLN A 38 -13.15 -9.53 -8.80
N THR A 39 -13.30 -8.23 -8.99
CA THR A 39 -14.07 -7.68 -10.11
C THR A 39 -13.22 -7.35 -11.34
N THR A 40 -11.90 -7.17 -11.20
CA THR A 40 -11.06 -6.66 -12.30
C THR A 40 -9.88 -7.54 -12.67
N CYS A 41 -9.45 -8.45 -11.80
CA CYS A 41 -8.24 -9.24 -11.98
C CYS A 41 -8.49 -10.76 -11.92
N PHE A 42 -9.50 -11.18 -11.18
CA PHE A 42 -9.81 -12.59 -10.92
C PHE A 42 -10.07 -13.40 -12.19
N ALA A 43 -10.68 -12.83 -13.22
CA ALA A 43 -11.00 -13.53 -14.45
C ALA A 43 -9.77 -14.25 -15.06
N CYS A 44 -8.59 -13.67 -14.93
CA CYS A 44 -7.33 -14.25 -15.37
C CYS A 44 -6.51 -14.81 -14.20
N HIS A 45 -6.28 -14.01 -13.15
CA HIS A 45 -5.40 -14.38 -12.03
C HIS A 45 -6.02 -15.33 -11.01
N GLY A 46 -7.32 -15.57 -11.07
CA GLY A 46 -8.00 -16.60 -10.30
C GLY A 46 -8.12 -17.94 -11.05
N THR A 47 -7.96 -17.95 -12.37
CA THR A 47 -8.24 -19.09 -13.23
C THR A 47 -7.05 -19.59 -14.06
N GLY A 48 -6.00 -18.78 -14.20
CA GLY A 48 -4.85 -19.06 -15.07
C GLY A 48 -5.09 -18.77 -16.54
N GLN A 49 -6.18 -18.09 -16.89
CA GLN A 49 -6.47 -17.71 -18.26
C GLN A 49 -5.36 -16.83 -18.83
N ALA A 50 -5.04 -17.00 -20.10
CA ALA A 50 -3.95 -16.31 -20.80
C ALA A 50 -2.57 -16.46 -20.11
N HIS A 51 -2.33 -17.59 -19.44
CA HIS A 51 -1.12 -17.89 -18.69
C HIS A 51 -0.84 -16.88 -17.55
N ALA A 52 -1.89 -16.27 -17.00
CA ALA A 52 -1.77 -15.41 -15.83
C ALA A 52 -1.32 -16.22 -14.60
N PRO A 53 -0.37 -15.72 -13.80
CA PRO A 53 -0.03 -16.36 -12.54
C PRO A 53 -1.24 -16.37 -11.61
N VAL A 54 -1.63 -17.58 -11.18
CA VAL A 54 -2.81 -17.76 -10.33
C VAL A 54 -2.51 -17.34 -8.91
N VAL A 55 -3.34 -16.51 -8.33
CA VAL A 55 -3.22 -16.12 -6.92
C VAL A 55 -3.36 -17.36 -6.03
N GLY A 56 -2.44 -17.55 -5.10
CA GLY A 56 -2.32 -18.72 -4.25
C GLY A 56 -1.34 -19.79 -4.77
N ASP A 57 -0.86 -19.69 -6.02
CA ASP A 57 0.22 -20.55 -6.52
C ASP A 57 1.58 -20.04 -6.02
N ILE A 58 2.00 -20.53 -4.84
CA ILE A 58 3.20 -20.07 -4.14
C ILE A 58 4.44 -20.20 -5.04
N ILE A 59 4.60 -21.30 -5.75
CA ILE A 59 5.80 -21.57 -6.57
C ILE A 59 5.87 -20.59 -7.75
N GLU A 60 4.77 -20.37 -8.42
CA GLU A 60 4.69 -19.43 -9.55
C GLU A 60 4.98 -17.99 -9.08
N TRP A 61 4.45 -17.61 -7.93
CA TRP A 61 4.67 -16.26 -7.39
C TRP A 61 6.09 -16.04 -6.82
N GLU A 62 6.73 -17.06 -6.25
CA GLU A 62 8.16 -16.96 -5.88
C GLU A 62 9.02 -16.56 -7.08
N ILE A 63 8.80 -17.20 -8.24
CA ILE A 63 9.52 -16.89 -9.48
C ILE A 63 9.21 -15.44 -9.94
N ARG A 64 7.95 -15.01 -9.85
CA ARG A 64 7.56 -13.65 -10.24
C ARG A 64 8.17 -12.59 -9.33
N LEU A 65 8.23 -12.87 -8.02
CA LEU A 65 8.78 -11.95 -7.02
C LEU A 65 10.28 -11.68 -7.18
N GLU A 66 11.03 -12.57 -7.86
CA GLU A 66 12.43 -12.31 -8.22
C GLU A 66 12.61 -11.02 -9.04
N LYS A 67 11.59 -10.59 -9.76
CA LYS A 67 11.62 -9.35 -10.54
C LYS A 67 11.45 -8.08 -9.69
N GLY A 68 11.00 -8.23 -8.46
CA GLY A 68 10.69 -7.14 -7.54
C GLY A 68 9.31 -6.50 -7.77
N LEU A 69 8.76 -5.97 -6.69
CA LEU A 69 7.42 -5.36 -6.66
C LEU A 69 7.24 -4.27 -7.72
N GLU A 70 8.24 -3.39 -7.88
CA GLU A 70 8.15 -2.29 -8.84
C GLU A 70 7.99 -2.79 -10.27
N THR A 71 8.73 -3.84 -10.67
CA THR A 71 8.61 -4.43 -12.01
C THR A 71 7.24 -5.07 -12.22
N LEU A 72 6.70 -5.74 -11.22
CA LEU A 72 5.35 -6.33 -11.26
C LEU A 72 4.29 -5.24 -11.39
N LEU A 73 4.43 -4.14 -10.65
CA LEU A 73 3.53 -3.00 -10.73
C LEU A 73 3.59 -2.35 -12.12
N GLN A 74 4.78 -2.11 -12.66
CA GLN A 74 4.92 -1.55 -14.02
C GLN A 74 4.31 -2.46 -15.09
N SER A 75 4.44 -3.77 -14.95
CA SER A 75 3.77 -4.74 -15.84
C SER A 75 2.24 -4.65 -15.73
N THR A 76 1.72 -4.37 -14.55
CA THR A 76 0.30 -4.17 -14.34
C THR A 76 -0.19 -2.86 -14.97
N ILE A 77 0.54 -1.77 -14.77
CA ILE A 77 0.19 -0.45 -15.31
C ILE A 77 0.23 -0.44 -16.84
N ASN A 78 1.32 -0.97 -17.42
CA ASN A 78 1.59 -0.88 -18.85
C ASN A 78 1.07 -2.07 -19.67
N GLY A 79 0.65 -3.15 -19.01
CA GLY A 79 0.38 -4.43 -19.63
C GLY A 79 1.66 -5.23 -19.91
N LEU A 80 1.51 -6.49 -20.28
CA LEU A 80 2.62 -7.41 -20.51
C LEU A 80 2.36 -8.34 -21.70
N ASN A 81 3.24 -8.30 -22.69
CA ASN A 81 3.29 -9.23 -23.82
C ASN A 81 1.97 -9.39 -24.61
N GLY A 82 1.12 -8.37 -24.60
CA GLY A 82 -0.19 -8.43 -25.26
C GLY A 82 -1.18 -9.40 -24.59
N MET A 83 -0.78 -10.09 -23.52
CA MET A 83 -1.62 -11.03 -22.77
C MET A 83 -2.28 -10.36 -21.58
N MET A 84 -1.51 -9.66 -20.76
CA MET A 84 -2.06 -8.83 -19.71
C MET A 84 -2.34 -7.44 -20.26
N PRO A 85 -3.60 -6.98 -20.25
CA PRO A 85 -3.92 -5.64 -20.69
C PRO A 85 -3.38 -4.59 -19.71
N ALA A 86 -3.08 -3.41 -20.21
CA ALA A 86 -2.68 -2.29 -19.37
C ALA A 86 -3.76 -2.02 -18.31
N ARG A 87 -3.36 -1.92 -17.04
CA ARG A 87 -4.22 -1.71 -15.87
C ARG A 87 -5.21 -2.85 -15.58
N GLY A 88 -5.03 -4.01 -16.21
CA GLY A 88 -6.01 -5.09 -16.17
C GLY A 88 -7.35 -4.64 -16.72
N LEU A 89 -8.45 -5.00 -16.04
CA LEU A 89 -9.81 -4.49 -16.35
C LEU A 89 -10.22 -3.33 -15.43
N CYS A 90 -9.26 -2.70 -14.75
CA CYS A 90 -9.52 -1.60 -13.82
C CYS A 90 -9.21 -0.24 -14.47
N SER A 91 -10.12 0.25 -15.28
CA SER A 91 -9.94 1.52 -15.98
C SER A 91 -10.05 2.75 -15.07
N ASP A 92 -10.67 2.60 -13.91
CA ASP A 92 -10.90 3.64 -12.91
C ASP A 92 -9.91 3.61 -11.73
N CYS A 93 -9.02 2.61 -11.66
CA CYS A 93 -7.99 2.53 -10.64
C CYS A 93 -6.90 3.59 -10.85
N THR A 94 -6.44 4.20 -9.78
CA THR A 94 -5.18 4.95 -9.76
C THR A 94 -3.98 3.99 -9.74
N ASP A 95 -2.76 4.51 -9.90
CA ASP A 95 -1.56 3.68 -9.78
C ASP A 95 -1.36 3.16 -8.35
N ASP A 96 -1.78 3.93 -7.35
CA ASP A 96 -1.76 3.50 -5.94
C ASP A 96 -2.79 2.39 -5.68
N ASP A 97 -3.97 2.46 -6.28
CA ASP A 97 -4.97 1.38 -6.23
C ASP A 97 -4.42 0.10 -6.87
N LEU A 98 -3.78 0.21 -8.04
CA LEU A 98 -3.15 -0.94 -8.69
C LEU A 98 -2.03 -1.54 -7.83
N LYS A 99 -1.23 -0.69 -7.17
CA LYS A 99 -0.21 -1.14 -6.23
C LYS A 99 -0.80 -1.91 -5.07
N ALA A 100 -1.91 -1.43 -4.50
CA ALA A 100 -2.61 -2.13 -3.41
C ALA A 100 -3.17 -3.48 -3.87
N ILE A 101 -3.72 -3.57 -5.09
CA ILE A 101 -4.19 -4.83 -5.66
C ILE A 101 -3.03 -5.81 -5.90
N VAL A 102 -1.91 -5.35 -6.48
CA VAL A 102 -0.73 -6.20 -6.69
C VAL A 102 -0.18 -6.71 -5.36
N GLN A 103 -0.11 -5.85 -4.34
CA GLN A 103 0.32 -6.26 -3.00
C GLN A 103 -0.62 -7.32 -2.41
N TYR A 104 -1.93 -7.13 -2.51
CA TYR A 104 -2.92 -8.12 -2.09
C TYR A 104 -2.69 -9.49 -2.79
N MET A 105 -2.48 -9.49 -4.11
CA MET A 105 -2.23 -10.73 -4.87
C MET A 105 -0.95 -11.43 -4.40
N ILE A 106 0.09 -10.67 -4.07
CA ILE A 106 1.35 -11.18 -3.52
C ILE A 106 1.11 -11.79 -2.14
N ASP A 107 0.43 -11.08 -1.25
CA ASP A 107 0.19 -11.50 0.13
C ASP A 107 -0.64 -12.80 0.18
N GLU A 108 -1.61 -12.94 -0.71
CA GLU A 108 -2.42 -14.17 -0.86
C GLU A 108 -1.66 -15.34 -1.51
N SER A 109 -0.44 -15.11 -1.98
CA SER A 109 0.36 -16.09 -2.74
C SER A 109 1.68 -16.47 -2.04
N GLN A 110 1.81 -16.17 -0.74
CA GLN A 110 3.00 -16.49 0.10
C GLN A 110 2.71 -17.50 1.20
#